data_149641a5812dfb215ab8a75df6083432
#
_entry.id   149641a5812dfb215ab8a75df6083432
#
_cell.length_a   1.000
_cell.length_b   1.000
_cell.length_c   1.000
_cell.angle_alpha   90.00
_cell.angle_beta   90.00
_cell.angle_gamma   90.00
#
_symmetry.space_group_name_H-M   'P 1'
#
loop_
_entity.id
_entity.type
_entity.pdbx_description
1 polymer ?
#
loop_
_entity_poly.entity_id
_entity_poly.type
_entity_poly.pdbx_seq_one_letter_code
_entity_poly.pdbx_strand_id
1 'polypeptide(L)' 'MKEMKKETFDFSEALRRMKDGKKVKRSGWSSSDSYSIGKNRWGREYVYITENPHVSIVDMSCGNILANDWEEVEG' A
#
# COMPACT_ATOMS: atom_id res chain seq x y z
N MET A 1 20.62 6.08 21.36
CA MET A 1 20.06 6.00 20.14
C MET A 1 18.59 5.80 20.17
N LYS A 2 17.91 6.41 19.31
CA LYS A 2 16.54 6.33 19.38
C LYS A 2 16.00 5.51 18.26
N GLU A 3 15.04 4.71 18.55
CA GLU A 3 14.39 3.93 17.55
C GLU A 3 13.36 4.70 16.88
N MET A 4 13.30 4.57 15.57
CA MET A 4 12.24 5.18 14.84
C MET A 4 11.19 4.15 14.59
N LYS A 5 10.09 4.27 15.28
CA LYS A 5 8.98 3.42 15.01
C LYS A 5 8.25 3.92 13.82
N LYS A 6 7.92 3.02 12.89
CA LYS A 6 7.10 3.40 11.77
C LYS A 6 5.68 3.64 12.22
N GLU A 7 5.10 4.69 11.70
CA GLU A 7 3.70 4.98 11.94
C GLU A 7 2.84 3.95 11.23
N THR A 8 1.84 3.42 11.91
CA THR A 8 0.87 2.53 11.28
C THR A 8 -0.50 3.19 11.31
N PHE A 9 -1.36 2.77 10.40
CA PHE A 9 -2.66 3.38 10.24
C PHE A 9 -3.63 2.38 9.63
N ASP A 10 -4.89 2.76 9.59
CA ASP A 10 -5.91 1.89 9.02
C ASP A 10 -5.94 2.03 7.50
N PHE A 11 -6.81 1.25 6.86
CA PHE A 11 -6.85 1.24 5.41
C PHE A 11 -7.36 2.55 4.84
N SER A 12 -8.23 3.27 5.52
CA SER A 12 -8.72 4.53 4.98
C SER A 12 -7.59 5.55 4.86
N GLU A 13 -6.68 5.57 5.82
CA GLU A 13 -5.51 6.44 5.73
C GLU A 13 -4.54 5.90 4.67
N ALA A 14 -4.39 4.58 4.58
CA ALA A 14 -3.56 3.99 3.54
C ALA A 14 -4.06 4.38 2.16
N LEU A 15 -5.38 4.34 1.97
CA LEU A 15 -5.97 4.71 0.70
C LEU A 15 -5.73 6.17 0.39
N ARG A 16 -5.87 7.04 1.39
CA ARG A 16 -5.61 8.46 1.21
C ARG A 16 -4.17 8.70 0.74
N ARG A 17 -3.23 7.99 1.37
CA ARG A 17 -1.81 8.15 1.00
C ARG A 17 -1.54 7.62 -0.40
N MET A 18 -2.20 6.52 -0.78
CA MET A 18 -2.04 6.02 -2.14
C MET A 18 -2.58 7.01 -3.16
N LYS A 19 -3.66 7.71 -2.84
CA LYS A 19 -4.19 8.73 -3.74
C LYS A 19 -3.23 9.88 -3.91
N ASP A 20 -2.37 10.11 -2.93
CA ASP A 20 -1.32 11.12 -3.01
C ASP A 20 -0.06 10.62 -3.74
N GLY A 21 -0.09 9.41 -4.24
CA GLY A 21 1.04 8.85 -4.97
C GLY A 21 2.01 8.07 -4.12
N LYS A 22 1.66 7.78 -2.87
CA LYS A 22 2.53 7.02 -1.99
C LYS A 22 2.28 5.53 -2.14
N LYS A 23 3.22 4.75 -1.68
CA LYS A 23 3.08 3.29 -1.64
C LYS A 23 2.89 2.87 -0.20
N VAL A 24 2.05 1.87 0.02
CA VAL A 24 1.78 1.39 1.38
C VAL A 24 1.88 -0.13 1.41
N LYS A 25 2.10 -0.67 2.59
CA LYS A 25 2.11 -2.12 2.79
C LYS A 25 1.66 -2.41 4.21
N ARG A 26 1.34 -3.69 4.48
CA ARG A 26 1.09 -4.13 5.84
C ARG A 26 2.43 -4.38 6.53
N SER A 27 2.45 -4.23 7.86
CA SER A 27 3.69 -4.33 8.63
C SER A 27 4.40 -5.66 8.45
N GLY A 28 3.65 -6.71 8.24
CA GLY A 28 4.26 -8.03 8.10
C GLY A 28 4.74 -8.37 6.71
N TRP A 29 4.58 -7.48 5.75
CA TRP A 29 4.96 -7.78 4.38
C TRP A 29 6.45 -7.54 4.18
N SER A 30 6.98 -8.19 3.15
CA SER A 30 8.35 -7.96 2.73
C SER A 30 8.51 -6.51 2.27
N SER A 31 9.69 -5.96 2.43
CA SER A 31 9.95 -4.59 2.02
C SER A 31 9.83 -4.39 0.52
N SER A 32 9.84 -5.46 -0.26
CA SER A 32 9.69 -5.35 -1.71
C SER A 32 8.24 -5.39 -2.16
N ASP A 33 7.29 -5.62 -1.24
CA ASP A 33 5.89 -5.70 -1.59
C ASP A 33 5.21 -4.41 -1.18
N SER A 34 4.38 -3.87 -2.05
CA SER A 34 3.65 -2.64 -1.72
C SER A 34 2.44 -2.52 -2.61
N TYR A 35 1.45 -1.77 -2.14
CA TYR A 35 0.28 -1.39 -2.92
C TYR A 35 0.42 0.06 -3.36
N SER A 36 -0.07 0.36 -4.53
CA SER A 36 -0.18 1.74 -5.02
C SER A 36 -1.37 1.86 -5.94
N ILE A 37 -1.74 3.09 -6.26
CA ILE A 37 -2.85 3.34 -7.17
C ILE A 37 -2.29 3.77 -8.52
N GLY A 38 -2.80 3.15 -9.58
CA GLY A 38 -2.46 3.53 -10.93
C GLY A 38 -3.70 3.88 -11.72
N LYS A 39 -3.51 4.39 -12.92
CA LYS A 39 -4.61 4.69 -13.83
C LYS A 39 -4.38 3.98 -15.14
N ASN A 40 -5.46 3.49 -15.73
CA ASN A 40 -5.35 2.89 -17.05
C ASN A 40 -5.56 3.98 -18.11
N ARG A 41 -5.55 3.59 -19.38
CA ARG A 41 -5.62 4.56 -20.47
C ARG A 41 -6.96 5.30 -20.51
N TRP A 42 -7.98 4.77 -19.86
CA TRP A 42 -9.30 5.41 -19.82
C TRP A 42 -9.47 6.27 -18.58
N GLY A 43 -8.42 6.43 -17.76
CA GLY A 43 -8.48 7.25 -16.58
C GLY A 43 -9.05 6.56 -15.36
N ARG A 44 -9.32 5.26 -15.44
CA ARG A 44 -9.82 4.53 -14.29
C ARG A 44 -8.70 4.19 -13.34
N GLU A 45 -8.95 4.43 -12.07
CA GLU A 45 -7.96 4.13 -11.04
C GLU A 45 -8.14 2.71 -10.55
N TYR A 46 -7.03 2.09 -10.20
CA TYR A 46 -7.05 0.74 -9.65
C TYR A 46 -5.87 0.59 -8.71
N VAL A 47 -6.01 -0.36 -7.76
CA VAL A 47 -4.93 -0.67 -6.83
C VAL A 47 -4.14 -1.83 -7.39
N TYR A 48 -2.83 -1.73 -7.39
CA TYR A 48 -2.01 -2.85 -7.82
C TYR A 48 -0.92 -3.11 -6.79
N ILE A 49 -0.49 -4.36 -6.73
CA ILE A 49 0.58 -4.76 -5.84
C ILE A 49 1.86 -4.88 -6.65
N THR A 50 2.92 -4.38 -6.09
CA THR A 50 4.25 -4.58 -6.65
C THR A 50 4.96 -5.61 -5.80
N GLU A 51 5.31 -6.74 -6.43
CA GLU A 51 6.12 -7.77 -5.80
C GLU A 51 7.34 -7.90 -6.68
N ASN A 52 8.25 -7.02 -6.50
CA ASN A 52 9.38 -6.84 -7.39
C ASN A 52 9.96 -8.18 -7.85
N PRO A 53 10.00 -8.48 -9.18
CA PRO A 53 9.72 -7.56 -10.28
C PRO A 53 8.30 -7.59 -10.83
N HIS A 54 7.38 -8.25 -10.19
CA HIS A 54 6.04 -8.44 -10.74
C HIS A 54 5.09 -7.37 -10.27
N VAL A 55 4.15 -6.99 -11.12
CA VAL A 55 3.11 -6.04 -10.79
C VAL A 55 1.78 -6.64 -11.24
N SER A 56 0.79 -6.65 -10.38
CA SER A 56 -0.53 -7.17 -10.75
C SER A 56 -1.63 -6.38 -10.05
N ILE A 57 -2.81 -6.41 -10.64
CA ILE A 57 -3.97 -5.76 -10.05
C ILE A 57 -4.44 -6.60 -8.87
N VAL A 58 -4.83 -5.91 -7.81
CA VAL A 58 -5.16 -6.56 -6.55
C VAL A 58 -6.65 -6.66 -6.34
N ASP A 59 -7.07 -7.85 -5.92
CA ASP A 59 -8.39 -8.04 -5.34
C ASP A 59 -8.21 -7.93 -3.84
N MET A 60 -8.78 -6.89 -3.24
CA MET A 60 -8.57 -6.64 -1.83
C MET A 60 -9.37 -7.61 -0.98
N SER A 61 -8.70 -8.28 -0.06
CA SER A 61 -9.41 -9.15 0.88
C SER A 61 -9.92 -8.31 2.05
N CYS A 62 -10.94 -8.82 2.74
CA CYS A 62 -11.46 -8.15 3.92
C CYS A 62 -10.40 -7.99 4.98
N GLY A 63 -9.52 -8.98 5.12
CA GLY A 63 -8.45 -8.89 6.10
C GLY A 63 -7.56 -7.68 5.88
N ASN A 64 -7.27 -7.37 4.63
CA ASN A 64 -6.45 -6.19 4.30
C ASN A 64 -7.23 -4.90 4.51
N ILE A 65 -8.50 -4.89 4.13
CA ILE A 65 -9.31 -3.68 4.28
C ILE A 65 -9.52 -3.33 5.74
N LEU A 66 -9.69 -4.34 6.59
CA LEU A 66 -9.98 -4.12 8.00
C LEU A 66 -8.73 -3.97 8.85
N ALA A 67 -7.57 -4.14 8.28
CA ALA A 67 -6.34 -4.08 9.04
C ALA A 67 -6.00 -2.64 9.45
N ASN A 68 -5.30 -2.49 10.54
CA ASN A 68 -4.87 -1.19 11.00
C ASN A 68 -3.35 -1.15 11.24
N ASP A 69 -2.62 -2.01 10.55
CA ASP A 69 -1.16 -2.04 10.62
C ASP A 69 -0.54 -1.70 9.26
N TRP A 70 -1.19 -0.85 8.50
CA TRP A 70 -0.64 -0.35 7.25
C TRP A 70 0.46 0.65 7.53
N GLU A 71 1.45 0.69 6.70
CA GLU A 71 2.52 1.68 6.83
C GLU A 71 2.94 2.17 5.46
N GLU A 72 3.52 3.35 5.43
CA GLU A 72 3.96 3.94 4.17
C GLU A 72 5.35 3.42 3.85
N VAL A 73 5.56 3.08 2.58
CA VAL A 73 6.84 2.58 2.10
C VAL A 73 7.63 3.76 1.58
N GLU A 74 8.83 3.91 2.09
CA GLU A 74 9.68 4.96 1.59
C GLU A 74 10.43 4.43 0.39
N GLY A 75 10.40 5.16 -0.64
CA GLY A 75 11.03 4.61 -1.74
C GLY A 75 11.81 5.38 -2.64
#